data_fe3a31c4e8b968e0a4450e969f374b41
#
_entry.id   fe3a31c4e8b968e0a4450e969f374b41
#
_cell.length_a   1.000
_cell.length_b   1.000
_cell.length_c   1.000
_cell.angle_alpha   90.00
_cell.angle_beta   90.00
_cell.angle_gamma   90.00
#
_symmetry.space_group_name_H-M   'P 1'
#
loop_
_entity.id
_entity.type
_entity.pdbx_description
1 polymer ?
#
loop_
_entity_poly.entity_id
_entity_poly.type
_entity_poly.pdbx_seq_one_letter_code
_entity_poly.pdbx_strand_id
1 'polypeptide(L)'
;MNKTIAATKAFVEAVDPEVTDKADWGIATPYLALQTAKAGAKNLIVAAENVHFKDSGAYTGEVSVEMLKEIGVEWVILGHSERRQYFGETDETVNAKMLQVLKNDMTPIVCVGETLE
;
A
#
# COMPACT_ATOMS: atom_id res chain seq x y z
N MET A 1 -8.87 6.93 -2.96
CA MET A 1 -10.12 6.13 -3.00
C MET A 1 -10.74 6.20 -4.39
N ASN A 2 -10.11 5.48 -5.29
CA ASN A 2 -10.53 5.43 -6.69
C ASN A 2 -10.50 3.97 -7.13
N LYS A 3 -11.27 3.63 -8.11
CA LYS A 3 -11.34 2.31 -8.74
C LYS A 3 -11.90 1.20 -7.86
N THR A 4 -12.87 0.53 -8.41
CA THR A 4 -13.43 -0.71 -7.89
C THR A 4 -12.50 -1.88 -8.21
N ILE A 5 -12.83 -3.08 -7.77
CA ILE A 5 -12.10 -4.30 -8.12
C ILE A 5 -12.07 -4.49 -9.63
N ALA A 6 -13.21 -4.35 -10.30
CA ALA A 6 -13.30 -4.50 -11.76
C ALA A 6 -12.46 -3.45 -12.50
N ALA A 7 -12.52 -2.20 -12.06
CA ALA A 7 -11.72 -1.13 -12.67
C ALA A 7 -10.22 -1.33 -12.44
N THR A 8 -9.83 -1.82 -11.28
CA THR A 8 -8.43 -2.14 -10.96
C THR A 8 -7.93 -3.28 -11.85
N LYS A 9 -8.73 -4.32 -12.01
CA LYS A 9 -8.38 -5.45 -12.87
C LYS A 9 -8.14 -4.98 -14.31
N ALA A 10 -9.05 -4.16 -14.85
CA ALA A 10 -8.92 -3.61 -16.20
C ALA A 10 -7.67 -2.75 -16.35
N PHE A 11 -7.36 -1.93 -15.35
CA PHE A 11 -6.16 -1.10 -15.36
C PHE A 11 -4.89 -1.93 -15.37
N VAL A 12 -4.78 -2.93 -14.51
CA VAL A 12 -3.61 -3.80 -14.43
C VAL A 12 -3.43 -4.58 -15.74
N GLU A 13 -4.50 -5.12 -16.30
CA GLU A 13 -4.44 -5.84 -17.57
C GLU A 13 -3.95 -4.95 -18.72
N ALA A 14 -4.32 -3.67 -18.71
CA ALA A 14 -3.91 -2.73 -19.74
C ALA A 14 -2.47 -2.24 -19.57
N VAL A 15 -2.03 -2.00 -18.34
CA VAL A 15 -0.75 -1.34 -18.03
C VAL A 15 0.39 -2.33 -17.84
N ASP A 16 0.15 -3.47 -17.19
CA ASP A 16 1.22 -4.40 -16.83
C ASP A 16 2.06 -4.88 -18.04
N PRO A 17 1.46 -5.18 -19.21
CA PRO A 17 2.24 -5.56 -20.39
C PRO A 17 3.11 -4.43 -20.96
N GLU A 18 2.78 -3.18 -20.66
CA GLU A 18 3.51 -2.01 -21.16
C GLU A 18 4.70 -1.62 -20.28
N VAL A 19 4.86 -2.28 -19.13
CA VAL A 19 5.95 -1.99 -18.20
C VAL A 19 7.27 -2.47 -18.76
N THR A 20 8.29 -1.60 -18.73
CA THR A 20 9.62 -1.91 -19.23
C THR A 20 10.59 -2.13 -18.06
N ASP A 21 11.77 -2.67 -18.34
CA ASP A 21 12.84 -2.87 -17.34
C ASP A 21 13.72 -1.64 -17.12
N LYS A 22 13.35 -0.48 -17.72
CA LYS A 22 14.09 0.76 -17.57
C LYS A 22 13.94 1.40 -16.19
N ALA A 23 12.90 1.03 -15.46
CA ALA A 23 12.61 1.49 -14.12
C ALA A 23 11.73 0.49 -13.41
N ASP A 24 11.64 0.60 -12.09
CA ASP A 24 10.68 -0.16 -11.31
C ASP A 24 9.33 0.57 -11.35
N TRP A 25 8.30 -0.12 -11.78
CA TRP A 25 6.95 0.43 -11.91
C TRP A 25 6.03 -0.21 -10.89
N GLY A 26 5.21 0.60 -10.26
CA GLY A 26 4.28 0.10 -9.26
C GLY A 26 2.96 0.83 -9.28
N ILE A 27 1.99 0.18 -8.68
CA ILE A 27 0.69 0.78 -8.43
C ILE A 27 0.29 0.50 -6.97
N ALA A 28 -0.36 1.47 -6.34
CA ALA A 28 -0.93 1.29 -5.02
C ALA A 28 -2.44 1.27 -5.14
N THR A 29 -3.07 0.32 -4.45
CA THR A 29 -4.52 0.13 -4.52
C THR A 29 -5.14 0.09 -3.14
N PRO A 30 -6.45 0.40 -3.04
CA PRO A 30 -7.21 0.15 -1.81
C PRO A 30 -7.20 -1.35 -1.45
N TYR A 31 -7.39 -1.65 -0.18
CA TYR A 31 -7.35 -3.02 0.31
C TYR A 31 -8.23 -4.00 -0.48
N LEU A 32 -9.44 -3.58 -0.83
CA LEU A 32 -10.39 -4.44 -1.52
C LEU A 32 -9.89 -4.92 -2.89
N ALA A 33 -9.04 -4.16 -3.53
CA ALA A 33 -8.53 -4.46 -4.87
C ALA A 33 -7.13 -5.07 -4.87
N LEU A 34 -6.46 -5.15 -3.72
CA LEU A 34 -5.07 -5.61 -3.63
C LEU A 34 -4.86 -7.01 -4.17
N GLN A 35 -5.67 -7.95 -3.75
CA GLN A 35 -5.53 -9.35 -4.17
C GLN A 35 -5.73 -9.49 -5.67
N THR A 36 -6.73 -8.80 -6.22
CA THR A 36 -6.98 -8.80 -7.67
C THR A 36 -5.83 -8.18 -8.44
N ALA A 37 -5.32 -7.03 -7.97
CA ALA A 37 -4.18 -6.37 -8.61
C ALA A 37 -2.94 -7.26 -8.58
N LYS A 38 -2.66 -7.87 -7.44
CA LYS A 38 -1.49 -8.75 -7.27
C LYS A 38 -1.59 -9.99 -8.17
N ALA A 39 -2.78 -10.57 -8.29
CA ALA A 39 -2.99 -11.74 -9.15
C ALA A 39 -2.76 -11.43 -10.63
N GLY A 40 -3.11 -10.22 -11.08
CA GLY A 40 -2.96 -9.80 -12.47
C GLY A 40 -1.60 -9.20 -12.80
N ALA A 41 -0.86 -8.74 -11.81
CA ALA A 41 0.41 -8.05 -12.02
C ALA A 41 1.55 -9.06 -12.15
N LYS A 42 2.26 -9.01 -13.26
CA LYS A 42 3.47 -9.83 -13.49
C LYS A 42 4.72 -8.96 -13.46
N ASN A 43 4.60 -7.72 -13.91
CA ASN A 43 5.72 -6.78 -14.02
C ASN A 43 5.57 -5.59 -13.07
N LEU A 44 4.33 -5.25 -12.69
CA LEU A 44 4.05 -4.16 -11.78
C LEU A 44 4.26 -4.59 -10.32
N ILE A 45 4.89 -3.72 -9.54
CA ILE A 45 4.90 -3.82 -8.10
C ILE A 45 3.52 -3.38 -7.61
N VAL A 46 2.90 -4.15 -6.74
CA VAL A 46 1.61 -3.81 -6.14
C VAL A 46 1.84 -3.43 -4.69
N ALA A 47 1.40 -2.22 -4.31
CA ALA A 47 1.57 -1.70 -2.96
C ALA A 47 0.22 -1.46 -2.30
N ALA A 48 0.17 -1.67 -0.99
CA ALA A 48 -0.96 -1.22 -0.17
C ALA A 48 -0.83 0.28 0.08
N GLU A 49 -1.96 0.93 0.33
CA GLU A 49 -2.00 2.38 0.58
C GLU A 49 -1.85 2.74 2.06
N ASN A 50 -1.86 1.75 2.92
CA ASN A 50 -1.72 1.88 4.37
C ASN A 50 -1.58 0.50 5.00
N VAL A 51 -1.24 0.46 6.29
CA VAL A 51 -1.26 -0.76 7.11
C VAL A 51 -1.30 -0.35 8.58
N HIS A 52 -1.80 -1.23 9.43
CA HIS A 52 -1.77 -0.99 10.87
C HIS A 52 -0.43 -1.43 11.47
N PHE A 53 -0.07 -0.88 12.62
CA PHE A 53 1.23 -1.14 13.26
C PHE A 53 1.19 -2.26 14.31
N LYS A 54 0.04 -2.88 14.57
CA LYS A 54 -0.07 -4.03 15.48
C LYS A 54 -0.22 -5.31 14.66
N ASP A 55 0.25 -6.41 15.24
CA ASP A 55 0.13 -7.72 14.57
C ASP A 55 -1.31 -8.20 14.50
N SER A 56 -2.06 -7.96 15.57
CA SER A 56 -3.47 -8.36 15.68
C SER A 56 -4.12 -7.59 16.81
N GLY A 57 -5.41 -7.74 17.00
CA GLY A 57 -6.10 -7.16 18.13
C GLY A 57 -7.42 -6.48 17.81
N ALA A 58 -7.91 -5.72 18.75
CA ALA A 58 -9.20 -5.03 18.66
C ALA A 58 -9.07 -3.71 17.90
N TYR A 59 -8.75 -3.80 16.62
CA TYR A 59 -8.56 -2.65 15.73
C TYR A 59 -9.50 -2.77 14.55
N THR A 60 -10.77 -2.73 14.83
CA THR A 60 -11.84 -2.91 13.84
C THR A 60 -11.64 -2.01 12.62
N GLY A 61 -11.62 -2.62 11.45
CA GLY A 61 -11.44 -1.92 10.17
C GLY A 61 -9.99 -1.83 9.70
N GLU A 62 -9.02 -2.16 10.55
CA GLU A 62 -7.61 -2.11 10.18
C GLU A 62 -7.13 -3.40 9.51
N VAL A 63 -6.06 -3.28 8.74
CA VAL A 63 -5.40 -4.40 8.06
C VAL A 63 -3.97 -4.50 8.58
N SER A 64 -3.57 -5.70 8.99
CA SER A 64 -2.23 -5.96 9.50
C SER A 64 -1.23 -6.28 8.38
N VAL A 65 0.05 -6.19 8.71
CA VAL A 65 1.13 -6.57 7.79
C VAL A 65 1.00 -8.05 7.39
N GLU A 66 0.64 -8.92 8.34
CA GLU A 66 0.47 -10.35 8.08
C GLU A 66 -0.60 -10.61 7.02
N MET A 67 -1.72 -9.88 7.08
CA MET A 67 -2.79 -9.98 6.08
C MET A 67 -2.29 -9.62 4.68
N LEU A 68 -1.45 -8.60 4.57
CA LEU A 68 -0.85 -8.20 3.30
C LEU A 68 0.13 -9.24 2.78
N LYS A 69 0.94 -9.81 3.66
CA LYS A 69 1.91 -10.85 3.29
C LYS A 69 1.21 -12.10 2.75
N GLU A 70 0.09 -12.47 3.34
CA GLU A 70 -0.67 -13.65 2.90
C GLU A 70 -1.09 -13.54 1.43
N ILE A 71 -1.43 -12.36 0.96
CA ILE A 71 -1.82 -12.16 -0.45
C ILE A 71 -0.64 -11.78 -1.34
N GLY A 72 0.58 -11.81 -0.81
CA GLY A 72 1.80 -11.57 -1.59
C GLY A 72 2.18 -10.11 -1.78
N VAL A 73 1.54 -9.20 -1.09
CA VAL A 73 1.87 -7.77 -1.16
C VAL A 73 3.05 -7.49 -0.24
N GLU A 74 4.11 -6.89 -0.78
CA GLU A 74 5.36 -6.66 -0.05
C GLU A 74 5.72 -5.17 0.09
N TRP A 75 4.93 -4.28 -0.51
CA TRP A 75 5.17 -2.85 -0.49
C TRP A 75 3.98 -2.13 0.12
N VAL A 76 4.23 -1.12 0.95
CA VAL A 76 3.18 -0.34 1.63
C VAL A 76 3.52 1.13 1.60
N ILE A 77 2.58 1.96 1.18
CA ILE A 77 2.68 3.40 1.31
C ILE A 77 2.27 3.78 2.73
N LEU A 78 3.08 4.61 3.37
CA LEU A 78 2.84 5.07 4.73
C LEU A 78 2.88 6.59 4.79
N GLY A 79 2.01 7.16 5.61
CA GLY A 79 2.04 8.58 5.90
C GLY A 79 1.63 9.49 4.76
N HIS A 80 0.79 9.00 3.84
CA HIS A 80 0.28 9.81 2.75
C HIS A 80 -0.37 11.09 3.30
N SER A 81 -0.21 12.21 2.59
CA SER A 81 -0.72 13.51 3.03
C SER A 81 -2.22 13.49 3.34
N GLU A 82 -3.01 12.76 2.57
CA GLU A 82 -4.44 12.62 2.83
C GLU A 82 -4.71 11.97 4.17
N ARG A 83 -3.93 10.96 4.56
CA ARG A 83 -4.10 10.31 5.85
C ARG A 83 -3.69 11.22 7.01
N ARG A 84 -2.66 12.02 6.80
CA ARG A 84 -2.23 13.00 7.80
C ARG A 84 -3.28 14.08 7.99
N GLN A 85 -3.89 14.53 6.92
CA GLN A 85 -4.87 15.60 6.93
C GLN A 85 -6.25 15.13 7.43
N TYR A 86 -6.72 13.98 6.99
CA TYR A 86 -8.10 13.54 7.23
C TYR A 86 -8.26 12.44 8.27
N PHE A 87 -7.22 11.70 8.59
CA PHE A 87 -7.32 10.52 9.46
C PHE A 87 -6.40 10.56 10.67
N GLY A 88 -5.84 11.73 10.98
CA GLY A 88 -5.04 11.90 12.18
C GLY A 88 -3.70 11.18 12.17
N GLU A 89 -3.17 10.84 11.00
CA GLU A 89 -1.85 10.23 10.89
C GLU A 89 -0.78 11.23 11.32
N THR A 90 0.16 10.78 12.17
CA THR A 90 1.26 11.61 12.68
C THR A 90 2.59 10.95 12.37
N ASP A 91 3.69 11.66 12.60
CA ASP A 91 5.03 11.08 12.44
C ASP A 91 5.22 9.88 13.35
N GLU A 92 4.64 9.92 14.55
CA GLU A 92 4.71 8.81 15.51
C GLU A 92 3.99 7.57 15.00
N THR A 93 2.78 7.72 14.46
CA THR A 93 2.06 6.56 13.91
C THR A 93 2.72 6.03 12.64
N VAL A 94 3.23 6.91 11.79
CA VAL A 94 3.97 6.52 10.58
C VAL A 94 5.23 5.75 10.95
N ASN A 95 5.97 6.22 11.96
CA ASN A 95 7.16 5.53 12.44
C ASN A 95 6.83 4.14 12.97
N ALA A 96 5.76 4.00 13.75
CA ALA A 96 5.33 2.70 14.27
C ALA A 96 4.98 1.74 13.12
N LYS A 97 4.29 2.22 12.10
CA LYS A 97 3.95 1.43 10.92
C LYS A 97 5.19 1.05 10.12
N MET A 98 6.12 1.97 9.94
CA MET A 98 7.37 1.72 9.23
C MET A 98 8.18 0.62 9.90
N LEU A 99 8.32 0.68 11.23
CA LEU A 99 9.04 -0.34 11.99
C LEU A 99 8.36 -1.71 11.86
N GLN A 100 7.04 -1.75 11.88
CA GLN A 100 6.28 -2.98 11.71
C GLN A 100 6.48 -3.59 10.32
N VAL A 101 6.47 -2.76 9.28
CA VAL A 101 6.70 -3.19 7.91
C VAL A 101 8.11 -3.75 7.74
N LEU A 102 9.12 -3.04 8.24
CA LEU A 102 10.52 -3.47 8.17
C LEU A 102 10.77 -4.75 8.95
N LYS A 103 10.15 -4.88 10.13
CA LYS A 103 10.27 -6.09 10.96
C LYS A 103 9.78 -7.33 10.24
N ASN A 104 8.84 -7.18 9.33
CA ASN A 104 8.26 -8.28 8.55
C ASN A 104 8.89 -8.44 7.16
N ASP A 105 10.06 -7.85 6.94
CA ASP A 105 10.81 -7.93 5.68
C ASP A 105 10.04 -7.38 4.47
N MET A 106 9.18 -6.40 4.71
CA MET A 106 8.47 -5.69 3.67
C MET A 106 9.10 -4.31 3.44
N THR A 107 8.73 -3.68 2.34
CA THR A 107 9.31 -2.39 1.94
C THR A 107 8.30 -1.26 2.17
N PRO A 108 8.59 -0.31 3.05
CA PRO A 108 7.74 0.85 3.23
C PRO A 108 8.10 1.95 2.22
N ILE A 109 7.07 2.62 1.71
CA ILE A 109 7.21 3.85 0.94
C ILE A 109 6.68 4.96 1.83
N VAL A 110 7.58 5.65 2.52
CA VAL A 110 7.20 6.69 3.48
C VAL A 110 7.04 8.02 2.76
N CYS A 111 5.84 8.56 2.82
CA CYS A 111 5.55 9.86 2.24
C CYS A 111 6.01 10.96 3.18
N VAL A 112 6.86 11.85 2.66
CA VAL A 112 7.30 13.05 3.36
C VAL A 112 6.90 14.24 2.49
N GLY A 113 6.27 15.23 3.09
CA GLY A 113 5.82 16.39 2.37
C GLY A 113 5.83 17.59 3.27
N GLU A 114 5.96 18.75 2.67
CA GLU A 114 5.90 20.01 3.38
C GLU A 114 4.66 20.77 2.97
N THR A 115 4.05 21.46 3.93
CA THR A 115 3.00 22.42 3.62
C THR A 115 3.66 23.71 3.11
N LEU A 116 2.86 24.55 2.45
CA LEU A 116 3.35 25.82 1.93
C LEU A 116 3.60 26.87 3.02
N GLU A 117 3.38 26.52 4.26
CA GLU A 117 3.62 27.44 5.38
C GLU A 117 5.08 27.50 5.79
#